data_9ed9d4c64634a6aaf3745a454d4b1157
#
_entry.id   9ed9d4c64634a6aaf3745a454d4b1157
#
_cell.length_a   1.000
_cell.length_b   1.000
_cell.length_c   1.000
_cell.angle_alpha   90.00
_cell.angle_beta   90.00
_cell.angle_gamma   90.00
#
_symmetry.space_group_name_H-M   'P 1'
#
loop_
_entity.id
_entity.type
_entity.pdbx_description
1 polymer ?
#
loop_
_entity_poly.entity_id
_entity_poly.type
_entity_poly.pdbx_seq_one_letter_code
_entity_poly.pdbx_strand_id
1 'polypeptide(L)'
;MAIVFVTGSADGLGRAAAQSLLDDGHRVVLHARSSERAATLVELASRSAGVVVGDLRSATETRSIADQVNAIGRMDAVIHNAGVYSQQSRGSTPEGHAGTLAVNTLATYILTALIARPDRLVYLSSGLHRGGEGSLADLDWRKRPWDPAGAYAESKLQVVALALALARRWPQVLSNAVDPGWARTKMGGPGAPVDLDTGQRTQTWLAVSDEPAALVSGRYWHHLRQEQPANEVTDPGFQDQLIAKLGELTGVALPEA
;
A
#
# COMPACT_ATOMS: atom_id res chain seq x y z
N MET A 1 10.11 16.47 12.04
CA MET A 1 10.28 16.39 10.56
C MET A 1 10.65 14.95 10.25
N ALA A 2 9.80 14.26 9.46
CA ALA A 2 9.97 12.84 9.08
C ALA A 2 10.34 12.73 7.60
N ILE A 3 10.99 11.62 7.20
CA ILE A 3 11.16 11.22 5.81
C ILE A 3 10.16 10.09 5.48
N VAL A 4 9.28 10.32 4.49
CA VAL A 4 8.16 9.43 4.17
C VAL A 4 8.23 8.97 2.71
N PHE A 5 8.19 7.67 2.48
CA PHE A 5 8.04 7.13 1.14
C PHE A 5 6.56 6.88 0.82
N VAL A 6 6.07 7.36 -0.33
CA VAL A 6 4.67 7.20 -0.75
C VAL A 6 4.60 6.50 -2.09
N THR A 7 4.09 5.26 -2.14
CA THR A 7 3.90 4.56 -3.41
C THR A 7 2.75 5.15 -4.23
N GLY A 8 2.90 5.25 -5.56
CA GLY A 8 1.86 5.78 -6.44
C GLY A 8 1.58 7.27 -6.25
N SER A 9 2.58 8.07 -5.90
CA SER A 9 2.45 9.50 -5.62
C SER A 9 2.38 10.39 -6.87
N ALA A 10 2.29 9.80 -8.07
CA ALA A 10 2.14 10.56 -9.30
C ALA A 10 0.69 11.00 -9.62
N ASP A 11 -0.32 10.51 -8.87
CA ASP A 11 -1.73 10.81 -9.14
C ASP A 11 -2.61 10.56 -7.88
N GLY A 12 -3.85 11.08 -7.92
CA GLY A 12 -4.91 10.80 -6.96
C GLY A 12 -4.49 10.99 -5.49
N LEU A 13 -4.89 10.05 -4.64
CA LEU A 13 -4.64 10.11 -3.19
C LEU A 13 -3.15 10.13 -2.83
N GLY A 14 -2.31 9.39 -3.58
CA GLY A 14 -0.87 9.38 -3.32
C GLY A 14 -0.22 10.73 -3.60
N ARG A 15 -0.65 11.44 -4.65
CA ARG A 15 -0.19 12.79 -4.94
C ARG A 15 -0.66 13.78 -3.87
N ALA A 16 -1.93 13.68 -3.47
CA ALA A 16 -2.49 14.54 -2.42
C ALA A 16 -1.77 14.32 -1.07
N ALA A 17 -1.49 13.05 -0.71
CA ALA A 17 -0.74 12.72 0.49
C ALA A 17 0.70 13.27 0.44
N ALA A 18 1.39 13.11 -0.69
CA ALA A 18 2.73 13.64 -0.87
C ALA A 18 2.76 15.17 -0.77
N GLN A 19 1.78 15.85 -1.40
CA GLN A 19 1.64 17.29 -1.33
C GLN A 19 1.42 17.77 0.12
N SER A 20 0.45 17.16 0.83
CA SER A 20 0.16 17.50 2.24
C SER A 20 1.39 17.34 3.13
N LEU A 21 2.10 16.21 3.02
CA LEU A 21 3.32 15.98 3.79
C LEU A 21 4.43 17.01 3.50
N LEU A 22 4.59 17.41 2.23
CA LEU A 22 5.56 18.45 1.85
C LEU A 22 5.15 19.84 2.38
N ASP A 23 3.87 20.14 2.37
CA ASP A 23 3.33 21.43 2.87
C ASP A 23 3.46 21.52 4.40
N ASP A 24 3.37 20.40 5.10
CA ASP A 24 3.61 20.27 6.54
C ASP A 24 5.13 20.22 6.90
N GLY A 25 6.02 20.38 5.92
CA GLY A 25 7.46 20.46 6.13
C GLY A 25 8.17 19.11 6.29
N HIS A 26 7.53 17.99 5.93
CA HIS A 26 8.16 16.68 5.91
C HIS A 26 8.96 16.46 4.62
N ARG A 27 9.90 15.55 4.65
CA ARG A 27 10.65 15.09 3.47
C ARG A 27 9.90 13.92 2.84
N VAL A 28 9.64 13.96 1.53
CA VAL A 28 8.89 12.92 0.84
C VAL A 28 9.71 12.30 -0.28
N VAL A 29 9.78 10.97 -0.32
CA VAL A 29 10.25 10.22 -1.47
C VAL A 29 9.04 9.85 -2.32
N LEU A 30 9.04 10.30 -3.57
CA LEU A 30 7.94 10.10 -4.52
C LEU A 30 8.17 8.83 -5.34
N HIS A 31 7.08 8.18 -5.76
CA HIS A 31 7.12 7.04 -6.67
C HIS A 31 6.27 7.25 -7.91
N ALA A 32 6.87 7.03 -9.07
CA ALA A 32 6.20 7.01 -10.37
C ALA A 32 6.45 5.66 -11.08
N ARG A 33 5.44 5.14 -11.77
CA ARG A 33 5.56 3.86 -12.49
C ARG A 33 6.43 3.90 -13.74
N SER A 34 6.76 5.08 -14.26
CA SER A 34 7.63 5.29 -15.42
C SER A 34 8.24 6.68 -15.42
N SER A 35 9.29 6.87 -16.23
CA SER A 35 9.94 8.18 -16.40
C SER A 35 9.00 9.25 -16.92
N GLU A 36 8.06 8.92 -17.82
CA GLU A 36 7.04 9.84 -18.33
C GLU A 36 6.10 10.29 -17.20
N ARG A 37 5.75 9.38 -16.29
CA ARG A 37 4.95 9.74 -15.12
C ARG A 37 5.75 10.54 -14.10
N ALA A 38 7.02 10.26 -13.93
CA ALA A 38 7.91 11.07 -13.09
C ALA A 38 8.03 12.51 -13.62
N ALA A 39 8.10 12.68 -14.93
CA ALA A 39 8.13 14.00 -15.58
C ALA A 39 6.86 14.86 -15.29
N THR A 40 5.74 14.27 -14.88
CA THR A 40 4.55 15.02 -14.45
C THR A 40 4.62 15.55 -13.01
N LEU A 41 5.68 15.21 -12.28
CA LEU A 41 5.88 15.54 -10.86
C LEU A 41 6.84 16.72 -10.64
N VAL A 42 7.20 17.51 -11.65
CA VAL A 42 8.26 18.54 -11.60
C VAL A 42 8.15 19.42 -10.35
N GLU A 43 6.97 19.94 -10.07
CA GLU A 43 6.73 20.79 -8.89
C GLU A 43 6.95 20.07 -7.56
N LEU A 44 6.37 18.87 -7.39
CA LEU A 44 6.56 18.06 -6.20
C LEU A 44 8.01 17.56 -6.08
N ALA A 45 8.59 17.15 -7.20
CA ALA A 45 9.97 16.65 -7.26
C ALA A 45 10.99 17.69 -6.79
N SER A 46 10.79 18.97 -7.15
CA SER A 46 11.70 20.06 -6.72
C SER A 46 11.72 20.29 -5.21
N ARG A 47 10.69 19.85 -4.49
CA ARG A 47 10.53 19.95 -3.03
C ARG A 47 10.77 18.62 -2.31
N SER A 48 10.85 17.51 -3.06
CA SER A 48 10.94 16.17 -2.50
C SER A 48 12.36 15.77 -2.12
N ALA A 49 12.50 14.69 -1.34
CA ALA A 49 13.77 14.07 -1.03
C ALA A 49 14.31 13.21 -2.18
N GLY A 50 13.47 12.89 -3.16
CA GLY A 50 13.82 12.12 -4.35
C GLY A 50 12.59 11.54 -5.04
N VAL A 51 12.80 11.06 -6.28
CA VAL A 51 11.79 10.36 -7.08
C VAL A 51 12.35 9.00 -7.45
N VAL A 52 11.65 7.93 -7.08
CA VAL A 52 11.99 6.56 -7.48
C VAL A 52 11.04 6.11 -8.60
N VAL A 53 11.55 5.33 -9.56
CA VAL A 53 10.81 4.93 -10.74
C VAL A 53 10.82 3.42 -10.89
N GLY A 54 9.64 2.84 -11.18
CA GLY A 54 9.46 1.44 -11.52
C GLY A 54 8.00 1.03 -11.53
N ASP A 55 7.65 0.04 -12.35
CA ASP A 55 6.28 -0.49 -12.42
C ASP A 55 6.07 -1.59 -11.37
N LEU A 56 5.16 -1.36 -10.43
CA LEU A 56 4.77 -2.32 -9.39
C LEU A 56 4.10 -3.60 -9.97
N ARG A 57 3.83 -3.66 -11.25
CA ARG A 57 3.41 -4.89 -11.93
C ARG A 57 4.56 -5.86 -12.16
N SER A 58 5.80 -5.41 -12.08
CA SER A 58 7.02 -6.21 -12.21
C SER A 58 7.68 -6.40 -10.85
N ALA A 59 7.91 -7.64 -10.46
CA ALA A 59 8.62 -7.96 -9.22
C ALA A 59 10.08 -7.48 -9.28
N THR A 60 10.71 -7.53 -10.45
CA THR A 60 12.07 -7.03 -10.67
C THR A 60 12.14 -5.52 -10.46
N GLU A 61 11.22 -4.76 -11.07
CA GLU A 61 11.18 -3.30 -10.89
C GLU A 61 10.78 -2.92 -9.47
N THR A 62 9.88 -3.67 -8.82
CA THR A 62 9.53 -3.47 -7.41
C THR A 62 10.74 -3.64 -6.49
N ARG A 63 11.62 -4.61 -6.73
CA ARG A 63 12.89 -4.76 -6.00
C ARG A 63 13.80 -3.57 -6.24
N SER A 64 13.94 -3.12 -7.50
CA SER A 64 14.70 -1.92 -7.84
C SER A 64 14.17 -0.66 -7.14
N ILE A 65 12.83 -0.52 -6.98
CA ILE A 65 12.25 0.58 -6.19
C ILE A 65 12.74 0.51 -4.74
N ALA A 66 12.75 -0.68 -4.12
CA ALA A 66 13.27 -0.82 -2.76
C ALA A 66 14.75 -0.41 -2.65
N ASP A 67 15.58 -0.81 -3.62
CA ASP A 67 16.98 -0.43 -3.67
C ASP A 67 17.15 1.09 -3.82
N GLN A 68 16.37 1.74 -4.69
CA GLN A 68 16.37 3.19 -4.88
C GLN A 68 15.96 3.93 -3.59
N VAL A 69 14.93 3.45 -2.89
CA VAL A 69 14.49 4.01 -1.59
C VAL A 69 15.58 3.87 -0.54
N ASN A 70 16.18 2.69 -0.42
CA ASN A 70 17.25 2.42 0.53
C ASN A 70 18.52 3.26 0.25
N ALA A 71 18.81 3.55 -1.01
CA ALA A 71 19.93 4.43 -1.40
C ALA A 71 19.70 5.89 -0.99
N ILE A 72 18.46 6.35 -0.86
CA ILE A 72 18.13 7.69 -0.32
C ILE A 72 18.33 7.72 1.20
N GLY A 73 18.07 6.62 1.88
CA GLY A 73 18.23 6.46 3.33
C GLY A 73 17.09 5.67 3.98
N ARG A 74 17.14 5.50 5.30
CA ARG A 74 16.05 4.89 6.06
C ARG A 74 14.85 5.83 6.10
N MET A 75 13.67 5.29 5.83
CA MET A 75 12.41 6.03 5.95
C MET A 75 11.89 5.97 7.38
N ASP A 76 11.31 7.07 7.88
CA ASP A 76 10.55 7.07 9.13
C ASP A 76 9.19 6.42 8.93
N ALA A 77 8.58 6.63 7.75
CA ALA A 77 7.32 6.00 7.40
C ALA A 77 7.26 5.56 5.93
N VAL A 78 6.54 4.47 5.67
CA VAL A 78 6.19 4.04 4.32
C VAL A 78 4.68 3.98 4.17
N ILE A 79 4.15 4.69 3.18
CA ILE A 79 2.74 4.67 2.81
C ILE A 79 2.58 3.82 1.54
N HIS A 80 2.07 2.61 1.69
CA HIS A 80 1.68 1.72 0.59
C HIS A 80 0.33 2.17 0.02
N ASN A 81 0.35 3.26 -0.76
CA ASN A 81 -0.86 3.86 -1.34
C ASN A 81 -1.21 3.31 -2.72
N ALA A 82 -0.23 2.86 -3.50
CA ALA A 82 -0.47 2.38 -4.85
C ALA A 82 -1.48 1.24 -4.90
N GLY A 83 -2.36 1.28 -5.88
CA GLY A 83 -3.34 0.24 -6.11
C GLY A 83 -4.02 0.38 -7.46
N VAL A 84 -4.58 -0.73 -7.96
CA VAL A 84 -5.37 -0.79 -9.20
C VAL A 84 -6.69 -1.49 -8.94
N TYR A 85 -7.74 -1.06 -9.66
CA TYR A 85 -9.09 -1.60 -9.60
C TYR A 85 -9.64 -1.82 -11.02
N SER A 86 -10.65 -2.63 -11.15
CA SER A 86 -11.41 -2.84 -12.40
C SER A 86 -10.55 -3.21 -13.61
N GLN A 87 -9.61 -4.12 -13.46
CA GLN A 87 -8.97 -4.74 -14.61
C GLN A 87 -10.01 -5.63 -15.33
N GLN A 88 -10.41 -5.28 -16.55
CA GLN A 88 -11.45 -6.01 -17.32
C GLN A 88 -11.08 -7.48 -17.55
N SER A 89 -9.80 -7.80 -17.58
CA SER A 89 -9.29 -9.17 -17.65
C SER A 89 -8.26 -9.39 -16.55
N ARG A 90 -8.02 -10.66 -16.21
CA ARG A 90 -6.96 -11.04 -15.27
C ARG A 90 -5.59 -10.47 -15.71
N GLY A 91 -5.35 -10.42 -17.01
CA GLY A 91 -4.07 -10.05 -17.55
C GLY A 91 -2.95 -10.99 -17.10
N SER A 92 -1.71 -10.61 -17.39
CA SER A 92 -0.51 -11.29 -16.88
C SER A 92 0.61 -10.27 -16.73
N THR A 93 1.30 -10.29 -15.60
CA THR A 93 2.55 -9.55 -15.40
C THR A 93 3.72 -10.31 -16.01
N PRO A 94 4.94 -9.73 -16.06
CA PRO A 94 6.13 -10.47 -16.52
C PRO A 94 6.34 -11.80 -15.78
N GLU A 95 6.00 -11.86 -14.50
CA GLU A 95 6.11 -13.05 -13.66
C GLU A 95 4.87 -13.96 -13.74
N GLY A 96 3.87 -13.61 -14.57
CA GLY A 96 2.67 -14.42 -14.81
C GLY A 96 1.54 -14.22 -13.80
N HIS A 97 1.61 -13.23 -12.92
CA HIS A 97 0.57 -12.93 -11.93
C HIS A 97 -0.55 -12.05 -12.49
N ALA A 98 -1.73 -12.12 -11.87
CA ALA A 98 -2.81 -11.17 -12.12
C ALA A 98 -2.36 -9.76 -11.75
N GLY A 99 -2.67 -8.75 -12.60
CA GLY A 99 -2.22 -7.39 -12.38
C GLY A 99 -2.69 -6.78 -11.05
N THR A 100 -3.92 -7.13 -10.61
CA THR A 100 -4.46 -6.68 -9.31
C THR A 100 -3.67 -7.28 -8.14
N LEU A 101 -3.40 -8.58 -8.16
CA LEU A 101 -2.57 -9.24 -7.14
C LEU A 101 -1.15 -8.64 -7.11
N ALA A 102 -0.54 -8.51 -8.29
CA ALA A 102 0.84 -8.02 -8.39
C ALA A 102 1.01 -6.62 -7.78
N VAL A 103 0.17 -5.66 -8.16
CA VAL A 103 0.29 -4.26 -7.70
C VAL A 103 -0.17 -4.11 -6.25
N ASN A 104 -1.36 -4.65 -5.92
CA ASN A 104 -1.96 -4.34 -4.63
C ASN A 104 -1.32 -5.15 -3.48
N THR A 105 -0.92 -6.39 -3.74
CA THR A 105 -0.48 -7.32 -2.69
C THR A 105 1.00 -7.68 -2.80
N LEU A 106 1.46 -8.23 -3.96
CA LEU A 106 2.84 -8.71 -4.07
C LEU A 106 3.86 -7.59 -3.99
N ALA A 107 3.63 -6.47 -4.70
CA ALA A 107 4.52 -5.32 -4.64
C ALA A 107 4.55 -4.71 -3.24
N THR A 108 3.39 -4.58 -2.58
CA THR A 108 3.29 -4.12 -1.20
C THR A 108 4.12 -5.01 -0.25
N TYR A 109 4.01 -6.33 -0.40
CA TYR A 109 4.79 -7.29 0.39
C TYR A 109 6.30 -7.19 0.11
N ILE A 110 6.70 -7.15 -1.16
CA ILE A 110 8.11 -7.04 -1.57
C ILE A 110 8.73 -5.76 -0.98
N LEU A 111 8.05 -4.61 -1.14
CA LEU A 111 8.54 -3.33 -0.59
C LEU A 111 8.62 -3.35 0.93
N THR A 112 7.63 -3.94 1.61
CA THR A 112 7.64 -4.12 3.07
C THR A 112 8.85 -4.94 3.52
N ALA A 113 9.18 -5.99 2.78
CA ALA A 113 10.27 -6.90 3.15
C ALA A 113 11.68 -6.34 2.84
N LEU A 114 11.81 -5.53 1.78
CA LEU A 114 13.12 -5.11 1.26
C LEU A 114 13.52 -3.68 1.60
N ILE A 115 12.58 -2.78 1.87
CA ILE A 115 12.91 -1.44 2.37
C ILE A 115 13.42 -1.55 3.81
N ALA A 116 14.49 -0.82 4.13
CA ALA A 116 15.03 -0.74 5.49
C ALA A 116 13.89 -0.37 6.47
N ARG A 117 13.68 -1.22 7.47
CA ARG A 117 12.52 -1.20 8.37
C ARG A 117 12.22 0.21 8.89
N PRO A 118 11.06 0.81 8.56
CA PRO A 118 10.66 2.11 9.05
C PRO A 118 10.06 2.01 10.44
N ASP A 119 9.77 3.14 11.08
CA ASP A 119 9.04 3.18 12.34
C ASP A 119 7.53 3.01 12.12
N ARG A 120 7.03 3.38 10.93
CA ARG A 120 5.60 3.35 10.62
C ARG A 120 5.31 2.77 9.23
N LEU A 121 4.32 1.92 9.17
CA LEU A 121 3.80 1.31 7.95
C LEU A 121 2.30 1.61 7.82
N VAL A 122 1.92 2.24 6.73
CA VAL A 122 0.52 2.57 6.43
C VAL A 122 0.09 1.90 5.13
N TYR A 123 -0.94 1.08 5.19
CA TYR A 123 -1.41 0.26 4.08
C TYR A 123 -2.79 0.71 3.61
N LEU A 124 -2.90 1.22 2.37
CA LEU A 124 -4.20 1.61 1.81
C LEU A 124 -5.01 0.39 1.38
N SER A 125 -6.06 0.16 2.13
CA SER A 125 -7.10 -0.83 1.85
C SER A 125 -8.35 -0.16 1.22
N SER A 126 -9.52 -0.69 1.50
CA SER A 126 -10.83 -0.23 1.06
C SER A 126 -11.91 -0.91 1.91
N GLY A 127 -13.06 -0.27 2.12
CA GLY A 127 -14.24 -0.92 2.70
C GLY A 127 -14.68 -2.19 1.97
N LEU A 128 -14.35 -2.29 0.68
CA LEU A 128 -14.62 -3.49 -0.15
C LEU A 128 -13.86 -4.74 0.31
N HIS A 129 -12.82 -4.62 1.14
CA HIS A 129 -12.13 -5.79 1.70
C HIS A 129 -13.06 -6.75 2.44
N ARG A 130 -14.17 -6.25 3.01
CA ARG A 130 -15.17 -7.08 3.70
C ARG A 130 -15.93 -8.04 2.78
N GLY A 131 -15.89 -7.80 1.46
CA GLY A 131 -16.44 -8.71 0.45
C GLY A 131 -15.42 -9.64 -0.19
N GLY A 132 -14.16 -9.57 0.25
CA GLY A 132 -13.11 -10.47 -0.23
C GLY A 132 -13.23 -11.86 0.41
N GLU A 133 -12.98 -12.91 -0.37
CA GLU A 133 -12.89 -14.26 0.16
C GLU A 133 -11.51 -14.48 0.81
N GLY A 134 -11.47 -15.00 2.05
CA GLY A 134 -10.25 -15.31 2.77
C GLY A 134 -9.54 -16.57 2.27
N SER A 135 -9.85 -17.06 1.06
CA SER A 135 -9.22 -18.26 0.52
C SER A 135 -7.83 -17.96 -0.05
N LEU A 136 -6.81 -18.66 0.46
CA LEU A 136 -5.44 -18.59 -0.07
C LEU A 136 -5.16 -19.60 -1.17
N ALA A 137 -6.14 -20.43 -1.57
CA ALA A 137 -5.96 -21.54 -2.50
C ALA A 137 -5.74 -21.08 -3.96
N ASP A 138 -6.24 -19.90 -4.32
CA ASP A 138 -6.15 -19.34 -5.68
C ASP A 138 -6.04 -17.81 -5.68
N LEU A 139 -5.04 -17.27 -4.96
CA LEU A 139 -4.77 -15.82 -4.88
C LEU A 139 -4.62 -15.19 -6.28
N ASP A 140 -4.17 -15.96 -7.23
CA ASP A 140 -3.84 -15.51 -8.59
C ASP A 140 -5.00 -15.70 -9.59
N TRP A 141 -6.17 -16.13 -9.13
CA TRP A 141 -7.36 -16.32 -9.97
C TRP A 141 -7.10 -17.18 -11.22
N ARG A 142 -6.38 -18.28 -11.04
CA ARG A 142 -6.03 -19.22 -12.13
C ARG A 142 -7.05 -20.34 -12.29
N LYS A 143 -7.79 -20.68 -11.22
CA LYS A 143 -8.67 -21.86 -11.14
C LYS A 143 -10.14 -21.50 -11.23
N ARG A 144 -10.48 -20.23 -11.21
CA ARG A 144 -11.86 -19.70 -11.23
C ARG A 144 -12.02 -18.59 -12.27
N PRO A 145 -13.26 -18.30 -12.74
CA PRO A 145 -13.51 -17.19 -13.65
C PRO A 145 -13.02 -15.86 -13.06
N TRP A 146 -12.48 -15.00 -13.91
CA TRP A 146 -12.05 -13.67 -13.48
C TRP A 146 -13.24 -12.80 -13.08
N ASP A 147 -13.21 -12.30 -11.86
CA ASP A 147 -14.11 -11.26 -11.36
C ASP A 147 -13.25 -10.07 -10.88
N PRO A 148 -13.31 -8.92 -11.59
CA PRO A 148 -12.55 -7.73 -11.21
C PRO A 148 -12.83 -7.21 -9.82
N ALA A 149 -14.11 -7.24 -9.40
CA ALA A 149 -14.52 -6.75 -8.09
C ALA A 149 -14.06 -7.67 -6.96
N GLY A 150 -14.23 -8.98 -7.14
CA GLY A 150 -13.76 -10.00 -6.20
C GLY A 150 -12.23 -9.98 -6.07
N ALA A 151 -11.48 -9.93 -7.19
CA ALA A 151 -10.04 -9.86 -7.16
C ALA A 151 -9.51 -8.60 -6.44
N TYR A 152 -10.18 -7.47 -6.62
CA TYR A 152 -9.86 -6.25 -5.87
C TYR A 152 -10.16 -6.40 -4.39
N ALA A 153 -11.37 -6.85 -4.04
CA ALA A 153 -11.79 -7.03 -2.65
C ALA A 153 -10.83 -7.96 -1.89
N GLU A 154 -10.46 -9.09 -2.49
CA GLU A 154 -9.48 -10.03 -1.93
C GLU A 154 -8.10 -9.39 -1.79
N SER A 155 -7.61 -8.64 -2.78
CA SER A 155 -6.33 -7.94 -2.66
C SER A 155 -6.32 -6.95 -1.50
N LYS A 156 -7.46 -6.28 -1.24
CA LYS A 156 -7.58 -5.33 -0.14
C LYS A 156 -7.77 -6.02 1.22
N LEU A 157 -8.37 -7.20 1.26
CA LEU A 157 -8.39 -8.07 2.44
C LEU A 157 -6.98 -8.54 2.79
N GLN A 158 -6.20 -8.99 1.81
CA GLN A 158 -4.81 -9.41 1.98
C GLN A 158 -3.93 -8.27 2.54
N VAL A 159 -4.14 -7.04 2.05
CA VAL A 159 -3.41 -5.86 2.54
C VAL A 159 -3.72 -5.56 4.00
N VAL A 160 -4.99 -5.68 4.43
CA VAL A 160 -5.35 -5.54 5.87
C VAL A 160 -4.68 -6.64 6.69
N ALA A 161 -4.77 -7.90 6.25
CA ALA A 161 -4.14 -9.02 6.95
C ALA A 161 -2.62 -8.82 7.07
N LEU A 162 -1.95 -8.34 6.02
CA LEU A 162 -0.53 -8.03 6.05
C LEU A 162 -0.22 -6.94 7.09
N ALA A 163 -0.98 -5.84 7.12
CA ALA A 163 -0.80 -4.76 8.09
C ALA A 163 -0.90 -5.27 9.54
N LEU A 164 -1.93 -6.09 9.84
CA LEU A 164 -2.14 -6.67 11.16
C LEU A 164 -1.07 -7.71 11.53
N ALA A 165 -0.63 -8.51 10.56
CA ALA A 165 0.45 -9.46 10.75
C ALA A 165 1.77 -8.76 11.10
N LEU A 166 2.09 -7.64 10.42
CA LEU A 166 3.30 -6.85 10.69
C LEU A 166 3.26 -6.20 12.07
N ALA A 167 2.09 -5.70 12.50
CA ALA A 167 1.91 -5.17 13.85
C ALA A 167 2.23 -6.21 14.93
N ARG A 168 1.89 -7.48 14.68
CA ARG A 168 2.17 -8.59 15.60
C ARG A 168 3.63 -9.05 15.53
N ARG A 169 4.19 -9.11 14.30
CA ARG A 169 5.55 -9.63 14.07
C ARG A 169 6.65 -8.60 14.35
N TRP A 170 6.37 -7.32 14.17
CA TRP A 170 7.30 -6.21 14.40
C TRP A 170 6.73 -5.24 15.43
N PRO A 171 6.72 -5.61 16.73
CA PRO A 171 6.06 -4.83 17.78
C PRO A 171 6.61 -3.41 17.95
N GLN A 172 7.82 -3.13 17.43
CA GLN A 172 8.43 -1.80 17.43
C GLN A 172 7.97 -0.94 16.24
N VAL A 173 7.19 -1.49 15.29
CA VAL A 173 6.70 -0.77 14.11
C VAL A 173 5.20 -0.51 14.25
N LEU A 174 4.79 0.73 14.05
CA LEU A 174 3.37 1.07 14.01
C LEU A 174 2.80 0.73 12.62
N SER A 175 2.16 -0.42 12.51
CA SER A 175 1.61 -0.94 11.25
C SER A 175 0.09 -0.89 11.27
N ASN A 176 -0.52 -0.13 10.35
CA ASN A 176 -1.96 0.09 10.31
C ASN A 176 -2.51 0.05 8.87
N ALA A 177 -3.77 -0.38 8.73
CA ALA A 177 -4.50 -0.34 7.46
C ALA A 177 -5.50 0.83 7.43
N VAL A 178 -5.70 1.42 6.24
CA VAL A 178 -6.57 2.59 6.04
C VAL A 178 -7.53 2.35 4.89
N ASP A 179 -8.81 2.63 5.13
CA ASP A 179 -9.81 2.86 4.10
C ASP A 179 -9.93 4.37 3.84
N PRO A 180 -9.53 4.85 2.66
CA PRO A 180 -9.66 6.26 2.31
C PRO A 180 -11.10 6.69 1.96
N GLY A 181 -12.05 5.73 1.93
CA GLY A 181 -13.37 5.93 1.38
C GLY A 181 -13.38 5.92 -0.16
N TRP A 182 -14.55 6.09 -0.75
CA TRP A 182 -14.69 6.22 -2.21
C TRP A 182 -14.31 7.63 -2.66
N ALA A 183 -13.04 7.80 -3.03
CA ALA A 183 -12.43 9.10 -3.30
C ALA A 183 -12.43 9.47 -4.79
N ARG A 184 -12.51 10.79 -5.08
CA ARG A 184 -12.50 11.40 -6.43
C ARG A 184 -11.14 11.30 -7.09
N THR A 185 -10.79 10.10 -7.50
CA THR A 185 -9.59 9.78 -8.26
C THR A 185 -9.99 9.28 -9.65
N LYS A 186 -9.01 9.04 -10.53
CA LYS A 186 -9.29 8.35 -11.81
C LYS A 186 -9.91 6.97 -11.59
N MET A 187 -9.56 6.31 -10.49
CA MET A 187 -10.12 5.01 -10.10
C MET A 187 -11.56 5.13 -9.60
N GLY A 188 -11.84 6.11 -8.72
CA GLY A 188 -13.16 6.30 -8.13
C GLY A 188 -14.17 6.99 -9.03
N GLY A 189 -13.67 7.72 -10.04
CA GLY A 189 -14.51 8.48 -10.97
C GLY A 189 -15.07 9.79 -10.39
N PRO A 190 -15.73 10.61 -11.24
CA PRO A 190 -16.21 11.94 -10.84
C PRO A 190 -17.38 11.92 -9.84
N GLY A 191 -18.12 10.80 -9.77
CA GLY A 191 -19.25 10.63 -8.84
C GLY A 191 -18.86 10.25 -7.42
N ALA A 192 -17.58 10.03 -7.15
CA ALA A 192 -17.13 9.65 -5.81
C ALA A 192 -17.37 10.81 -4.81
N PRO A 193 -17.93 10.52 -3.61
CA PRO A 193 -18.31 11.55 -2.65
C PRO A 193 -17.13 12.15 -1.88
N VAL A 194 -16.05 11.37 -1.68
CA VAL A 194 -14.91 11.78 -0.85
C VAL A 194 -13.92 12.59 -1.69
N ASP A 195 -13.59 13.80 -1.25
CA ASP A 195 -12.54 14.60 -1.86
C ASP A 195 -11.13 14.05 -1.53
N LEU A 196 -10.11 14.56 -2.21
CA LEU A 196 -8.75 14.06 -2.03
C LEU A 196 -8.17 14.42 -0.66
N ASP A 197 -8.54 15.57 -0.10
CA ASP A 197 -8.03 16.03 1.20
C ASP A 197 -8.57 15.14 2.32
N THR A 198 -9.85 14.83 2.31
CA THR A 198 -10.46 13.89 3.26
C THR A 198 -9.88 12.49 3.10
N GLY A 199 -9.78 12.02 1.86
CA GLY A 199 -9.32 10.65 1.56
C GLY A 199 -7.83 10.41 1.90
N GLN A 200 -6.97 11.43 1.79
CA GLN A 200 -5.55 11.31 2.11
C GLN A 200 -5.25 11.51 3.61
N ARG A 201 -6.10 12.20 4.35
CA ARG A 201 -5.79 12.68 5.70
C ARG A 201 -5.40 11.57 6.69
N THR A 202 -6.11 10.44 6.69
CA THR A 202 -5.83 9.36 7.65
C THR A 202 -4.47 8.73 7.42
N GLN A 203 -4.07 8.51 6.17
CA GLN A 203 -2.77 7.90 5.85
C GLN A 203 -1.60 8.83 6.22
N THR A 204 -1.73 10.14 5.98
CA THR A 204 -0.69 11.12 6.33
C THR A 204 -0.60 11.30 7.85
N TRP A 205 -1.74 11.41 8.52
CA TRP A 205 -1.80 11.49 9.98
C TRP A 205 -1.14 10.28 10.66
N LEU A 206 -1.45 9.04 10.25
CA LEU A 206 -0.80 7.84 10.78
C LEU A 206 0.71 7.79 10.48
N ALA A 207 1.14 8.35 9.36
CA ALA A 207 2.55 8.34 8.98
C ALA A 207 3.42 9.28 9.82
N VAL A 208 2.89 10.41 10.31
CA VAL A 208 3.75 11.46 10.89
C VAL A 208 3.25 12.07 12.20
N SER A 209 2.00 11.85 12.62
CA SER A 209 1.44 12.49 13.83
C SER A 209 1.99 11.86 15.10
N ASP A 210 2.30 12.72 16.08
CA ASP A 210 2.70 12.31 17.44
C ASP A 210 1.52 12.30 18.42
N GLU A 211 0.29 12.48 17.91
CA GLU A 211 -0.90 12.32 18.72
C GLU A 211 -1.03 10.89 19.26
N PRO A 212 -1.38 10.70 20.54
CA PRO A 212 -1.51 9.36 21.12
C PRO A 212 -2.42 8.41 20.33
N ALA A 213 -3.44 8.95 19.67
CA ALA A 213 -4.35 8.17 18.84
C ALA A 213 -3.67 7.61 17.56
N ALA A 214 -2.63 8.27 17.03
CA ALA A 214 -1.85 7.80 15.89
C ALA A 214 -0.75 6.79 16.29
N LEU A 215 -0.33 6.79 17.56
CA LEU A 215 0.75 5.95 18.08
C LEU A 215 0.25 4.55 18.48
N VAL A 216 -0.57 3.95 17.62
CA VAL A 216 -1.12 2.60 17.80
C VAL A 216 -0.75 1.71 16.63
N SER A 217 -0.78 0.40 16.83
CA SER A 217 -0.45 -0.59 15.81
C SER A 217 -1.56 -1.65 15.69
N GLY A 218 -1.67 -2.27 14.52
CA GLY A 218 -2.63 -3.35 14.29
C GLY A 218 -4.08 -2.88 14.22
N ARG A 219 -4.33 -1.68 13.67
CA ARG A 219 -5.67 -1.12 13.56
C ARG A 219 -6.08 -0.92 12.10
N TYR A 220 -7.39 -0.95 11.89
CA TYR A 220 -8.03 -0.57 10.65
C TYR A 220 -8.76 0.77 10.85
N TRP A 221 -8.53 1.70 9.94
CA TRP A 221 -8.98 3.08 10.07
C TRP A 221 -9.82 3.53 8.90
N HIS A 222 -10.86 4.31 9.18
CA HIS A 222 -11.65 5.04 8.19
C HIS A 222 -11.87 6.47 8.68
N HIS A 223 -11.43 7.48 7.92
CA HIS A 223 -11.56 8.90 8.23
C HIS A 223 -11.23 9.24 9.70
N LEU A 224 -9.99 8.91 10.14
CA LEU A 224 -9.48 9.13 11.50
C LEU A 224 -10.21 8.35 12.61
N ARG A 225 -11.07 7.40 12.26
CA ARG A 225 -11.77 6.55 13.22
C ARG A 225 -11.30 5.11 13.08
N GLN A 226 -11.10 4.45 14.20
CA GLN A 226 -10.87 3.01 14.21
C GLN A 226 -12.17 2.27 13.92
N GLU A 227 -12.10 1.29 13.03
CA GLU A 227 -13.20 0.39 12.71
C GLU A 227 -12.75 -1.06 12.83
N GLN A 228 -13.73 -1.96 12.92
CA GLN A 228 -13.46 -3.40 12.85
C GLN A 228 -13.27 -3.79 11.38
N PRO A 229 -12.16 -4.45 11.02
CA PRO A 229 -12.00 -5.04 9.70
C PRO A 229 -12.84 -6.33 9.54
N ALA A 230 -12.73 -7.01 8.40
CA ALA A 230 -13.26 -8.35 8.22
C ALA A 230 -12.65 -9.31 9.28
N ASN A 231 -13.45 -10.27 9.74
CA ASN A 231 -13.03 -11.15 10.84
C ASN A 231 -11.80 -11.99 10.49
N GLU A 232 -11.73 -12.48 9.25
CA GLU A 232 -10.65 -13.35 8.76
C GLU A 232 -9.27 -12.72 8.92
N VAL A 233 -9.15 -11.40 8.71
CA VAL A 233 -7.84 -10.74 8.80
C VAL A 233 -7.32 -10.61 10.23
N THR A 234 -8.17 -10.83 11.24
CA THR A 234 -7.79 -10.78 12.66
C THR A 234 -7.25 -12.12 13.16
N ASP A 235 -7.43 -13.21 12.39
CA ASP A 235 -6.91 -14.53 12.72
C ASP A 235 -5.39 -14.61 12.48
N PRO A 236 -4.57 -14.83 13.51
CA PRO A 236 -3.12 -15.01 13.35
C PRO A 236 -2.74 -16.16 12.41
N GLY A 237 -3.53 -17.24 12.40
CA GLY A 237 -3.30 -18.39 11.52
C GLY A 237 -3.46 -18.02 10.05
N PHE A 238 -4.50 -17.26 9.70
CA PHE A 238 -4.69 -16.73 8.37
C PHE A 238 -3.55 -15.77 7.96
N GLN A 239 -3.16 -14.88 8.85
CA GLN A 239 -2.05 -13.93 8.63
C GLN A 239 -0.73 -14.66 8.33
N ASP A 240 -0.39 -15.68 9.10
CA ASP A 240 0.85 -16.44 8.93
C ASP A 240 0.85 -17.26 7.64
N GLN A 241 -0.28 -17.88 7.29
CA GLN A 241 -0.43 -18.59 6.01
C GLN A 241 -0.33 -17.63 4.81
N LEU A 242 -0.92 -16.42 4.90
CA LEU A 242 -0.81 -15.41 3.86
C LEU A 242 0.66 -14.99 3.66
N ILE A 243 1.38 -14.67 4.74
CA ILE A 243 2.80 -14.28 4.67
C ILE A 243 3.64 -15.39 4.03
N ALA A 244 3.43 -16.64 4.44
CA ALA A 244 4.13 -17.78 3.86
C ALA A 244 3.86 -17.87 2.35
N LYS A 245 2.59 -17.71 1.95
CA LYS A 245 2.19 -17.76 0.55
C LYS A 245 2.77 -16.60 -0.28
N LEU A 246 2.80 -15.39 0.27
CA LEU A 246 3.43 -14.25 -0.38
C LEU A 246 4.96 -14.45 -0.52
N GLY A 247 5.59 -15.03 0.49
CA GLY A 247 7.01 -15.44 0.42
C GLY A 247 7.29 -16.45 -0.69
N GLU A 248 6.44 -17.47 -0.84
CA GLU A 248 6.53 -18.44 -1.93
C GLU A 248 6.38 -17.78 -3.32
N LEU A 249 5.34 -16.95 -3.50
CA LEU A 249 5.03 -16.30 -4.77
C LEU A 249 6.09 -15.29 -5.21
N THR A 250 6.72 -14.60 -4.26
CA THR A 250 7.68 -13.53 -4.54
C THR A 250 9.14 -13.99 -4.47
N GLY A 251 9.41 -15.13 -3.83
CA GLY A 251 10.78 -15.55 -3.49
C GLY A 251 11.46 -14.60 -2.51
N VAL A 252 10.71 -13.81 -1.73
CA VAL A 252 11.24 -12.86 -0.73
C VAL A 252 10.80 -13.31 0.65
N ALA A 253 11.75 -13.52 1.55
CA ALA A 253 11.46 -13.77 2.95
C ALA A 253 11.18 -12.44 3.67
N LEU A 254 10.14 -12.42 4.51
CA LEU A 254 9.93 -11.30 5.43
C LEU A 254 11.03 -11.35 6.51
N PRO A 255 11.77 -10.25 6.76
CA PRO A 255 12.76 -10.22 7.85
C PRO A 255 12.15 -10.53 9.22
N GLU A 256 12.90 -11.22 10.05
CA GLU A 256 12.53 -11.45 11.45
C GLU A 256 12.46 -10.14 12.26
N ALA A 257 11.87 -10.18 13.48
CA ALA A 257 11.64 -9.02 14.33
C ALA A 257 12.94 -8.29 14.75
#